data_98e64ccd43dd409f261f8654adcabc75
#
_entry.id   98e64ccd43dd409f261f8654adcabc75
#
_cell.length_a   1.000
_cell.length_b   1.000
_cell.length_c   1.000
_cell.angle_alpha   90.00
_cell.angle_beta   90.00
_cell.angle_gamma   90.00
#
_symmetry.space_group_name_H-M   'P 1'
#
loop_
_entity.id
_entity.type
_entity.pdbx_description
1 polymer ?
#
loop_
_entity_poly.entity_id
_entity_poly.type
_entity_poly.pdbx_seq_one_letter_code
_entity_poly.pdbx_strand_id
1 'polypeptide(L)'
;MKFTVRTTQHFLNVIKHSFSVQAEQPILVNGNKISKDVLSKVKDRILSIRERVNIREPKLAIILVGNAADSISYVSVKQRACKRVGVQSELIHLPETATQKEVIQIVEDLNKREDVDSILTQLPFPAQISKTIVINQIEPSKDVDGLQRCFLTKQLIWDDHNNRALPCTPQSCLHILDTHQIDVKGKQVVMLGKGLLVGSPLGAILLGRGAIVSMCDKKSDLSIALKDADILVSATGVRKLVKGEQLKKGVIVIDVGCSRPLPHEDQSSIVGDVELESVILKASLITPVPGGVGPVTVSMLIQNVVNQWERNNSALIQQAQLEATDETNKQKQEKAQKNQQLNYDLKQIDQIKENTCEEDLGDQQQEKLNKIIQNSKKNILIQ
;
A
#
# COMPACT_ATOMS: atom_id res chain seq x y z
N MET A 1 5.95 7.39 -26.31
CA MET A 1 5.14 7.26 -25.08
C MET A 1 4.09 8.38 -24.92
N LYS A 2 3.64 9.00 -26.01
CA LYS A 2 2.60 10.07 -26.00
C LYS A 2 1.29 9.67 -26.72
N PHE A 3 1.17 8.46 -27.24
CA PHE A 3 0.02 8.03 -28.06
C PHE A 3 -1.12 7.34 -27.27
N THR A 4 -0.83 6.69 -26.16
CA THR A 4 -1.82 5.90 -25.39
C THR A 4 -2.86 6.77 -24.67
N VAL A 5 -2.52 8.02 -24.33
CA VAL A 5 -3.46 8.95 -23.66
C VAL A 5 -4.51 9.51 -24.62
N ARG A 6 -4.20 9.62 -25.92
CA ARG A 6 -5.14 10.18 -26.91
C ARG A 6 -6.32 9.26 -27.24
N THR A 7 -6.10 7.95 -27.28
CA THR A 7 -7.17 6.97 -27.61
C THR A 7 -8.20 6.88 -26.49
N THR A 8 -7.76 6.88 -25.25
CA THR A 8 -8.67 6.87 -24.09
C THR A 8 -9.46 8.18 -23.97
N GLN A 9 -8.83 9.32 -24.28
CA GLN A 9 -9.46 10.63 -24.23
C GLN A 9 -10.51 10.80 -25.35
N HIS A 10 -10.24 10.24 -26.52
CA HIS A 10 -11.19 10.28 -27.65
C HIS A 10 -12.42 9.42 -27.36
N PHE A 11 -12.23 8.24 -26.77
CA PHE A 11 -13.29 7.34 -26.33
C PHE A 11 -14.17 7.96 -25.24
N LEU A 12 -13.56 8.64 -24.26
CA LEU A 12 -14.27 9.39 -23.22
C LEU A 12 -15.11 10.54 -23.78
N ASN A 13 -14.65 11.19 -24.84
CA ASN A 13 -15.41 12.27 -25.47
C ASN A 13 -16.61 11.76 -26.33
N VAL A 14 -16.48 10.59 -26.94
CA VAL A 14 -17.59 9.94 -27.63
C VAL A 14 -18.70 9.50 -26.67
N ILE A 15 -18.30 8.98 -25.49
CA ILE A 15 -19.25 8.58 -24.42
C ILE A 15 -20.00 9.80 -23.88
N LYS A 16 -19.34 10.95 -23.70
CA LYS A 16 -19.98 12.18 -23.21
C LYS A 16 -21.11 12.69 -24.11
N HIS A 17 -21.08 12.40 -25.38
CA HIS A 17 -22.12 12.83 -26.34
C HIS A 17 -23.31 11.88 -26.44
N SER A 18 -23.22 10.65 -25.92
CA SER A 18 -24.29 9.65 -26.00
C SER A 18 -25.22 9.61 -24.79
N PHE A 19 -24.95 10.37 -23.73
CA PHE A 19 -25.72 10.37 -22.51
C PHE A 19 -26.54 11.66 -22.33
N SER A 20 -27.75 11.67 -22.88
CA SER A 20 -28.77 12.69 -22.60
C SER A 20 -29.89 12.23 -21.65
N VAL A 21 -29.59 11.39 -20.67
CA VAL A 21 -30.48 11.05 -19.56
C VAL A 21 -29.62 11.00 -18.30
N GLN A 22 -30.07 11.57 -17.19
CA GLN A 22 -29.43 11.62 -15.86
C GLN A 22 -29.12 10.22 -15.27
N ALA A 23 -28.29 9.43 -15.97
CA ALA A 23 -27.67 8.26 -15.39
C ALA A 23 -26.32 8.71 -14.81
N GLU A 24 -26.07 8.50 -13.55
CA GLU A 24 -24.76 8.71 -12.93
C GLU A 24 -23.71 8.04 -13.80
N GLN A 25 -22.72 8.83 -14.25
CA GLN A 25 -21.65 8.27 -15.07
C GLN A 25 -20.84 7.28 -14.23
N PRO A 26 -20.47 6.11 -14.78
CA PRO A 26 -19.68 5.14 -14.06
C PRO A 26 -18.34 5.73 -13.66
N ILE A 27 -17.89 5.40 -12.45
CA ILE A 27 -16.57 5.75 -11.96
C ILE A 27 -15.54 4.85 -12.68
N LEU A 28 -14.72 5.45 -13.52
CA LEU A 28 -13.57 4.79 -14.11
C LEU A 28 -12.39 4.94 -13.15
N VAL A 29 -11.98 3.85 -12.52
CA VAL A 29 -10.92 3.85 -11.50
C VAL A 29 -9.59 4.29 -12.10
N ASN A 30 -8.95 5.29 -11.51
CA ASN A 30 -7.61 5.70 -11.88
C ASN A 30 -6.57 5.06 -10.94
N GLY A 31 -6.16 3.83 -11.28
CA GLY A 31 -5.18 3.08 -10.49
C GLY A 31 -3.80 3.74 -10.45
N ASN A 32 -3.42 4.51 -11.46
CA ASN A 32 -2.16 5.27 -11.43
C ASN A 32 -2.17 6.36 -10.37
N LYS A 33 -3.32 7.06 -10.17
CA LYS A 33 -3.47 8.05 -9.12
C LYS A 33 -3.41 7.39 -7.74
N ILE A 34 -4.18 6.32 -7.54
CA ILE A 34 -4.19 5.55 -6.28
C ILE A 34 -2.78 5.06 -5.95
N SER A 35 -2.08 4.47 -6.91
CA SER A 35 -0.70 4.00 -6.74
C SER A 35 0.26 5.13 -6.35
N LYS A 36 0.13 6.32 -6.98
CA LYS A 36 0.95 7.48 -6.65
C LYS A 36 0.72 7.94 -5.20
N ASP A 37 -0.54 7.97 -4.76
CA ASP A 37 -0.90 8.39 -3.41
C ASP A 37 -0.38 7.40 -2.35
N VAL A 38 -0.46 6.10 -2.61
CA VAL A 38 0.13 5.06 -1.76
C VAL A 38 1.66 5.21 -1.68
N LEU A 39 2.32 5.32 -2.84
CA LEU A 39 3.79 5.46 -2.89
C LEU A 39 4.29 6.73 -2.21
N SER A 40 3.54 7.83 -2.27
CA SER A 40 3.87 9.04 -1.51
C SER A 40 3.86 8.78 -0.01
N LYS A 41 2.78 8.19 0.52
CA LYS A 41 2.66 7.85 1.94
C LYS A 41 3.77 6.89 2.40
N VAL A 42 4.12 5.92 1.57
CA VAL A 42 5.21 4.97 1.85
C VAL A 42 6.55 5.68 1.92
N LYS A 43 6.82 6.60 0.99
CA LYS A 43 8.05 7.42 0.99
C LYS A 43 8.15 8.26 2.26
N ASP A 44 7.08 9.00 2.61
CA ASP A 44 7.05 9.85 3.80
C ASP A 44 7.29 9.04 5.07
N ARG A 45 6.74 7.81 5.13
CA ARG A 45 6.93 6.87 6.24
C ARG A 45 8.39 6.41 6.38
N ILE A 46 9.05 6.05 5.28
CA ILE A 46 10.48 5.69 5.27
C ILE A 46 11.32 6.86 5.79
N LEU A 47 11.09 8.07 5.26
CA LEU A 47 11.83 9.27 5.65
C LEU A 47 11.63 9.56 7.14
N SER A 48 10.40 9.58 7.61
CA SER A 48 10.06 9.84 9.01
C SER A 48 10.70 8.85 10.00
N ILE A 49 10.82 7.58 9.62
CA ILE A 49 11.50 6.58 10.47
C ILE A 49 13.01 6.82 10.46
N ARG A 50 13.61 7.02 9.28
CA ARG A 50 15.07 7.20 9.16
C ARG A 50 15.58 8.51 9.75
N GLU A 51 14.77 9.55 9.80
CA GLU A 51 15.09 10.80 10.52
C GLU A 51 15.19 10.58 12.03
N ARG A 52 14.42 9.64 12.59
CA ARG A 52 14.39 9.35 14.02
C ARG A 52 15.33 8.21 14.43
N VAL A 53 15.56 7.29 13.53
CA VAL A 53 16.34 6.06 13.81
C VAL A 53 17.42 5.91 12.75
N ASN A 54 18.67 5.77 13.18
CA ASN A 54 19.79 5.53 12.26
C ASN A 54 19.78 4.09 11.75
N ILE A 55 18.85 3.78 10.83
CA ILE A 55 18.74 2.46 10.19
C ILE A 55 18.92 2.56 8.68
N ARG A 56 19.37 1.45 8.07
CA ARG A 56 19.52 1.35 6.61
C ARG A 56 18.16 1.49 5.89
N GLU A 57 18.21 1.71 4.60
CA GLU A 57 17.03 1.69 3.73
C GLU A 57 16.42 0.28 3.63
N PRO A 58 15.08 0.17 3.41
CA PRO A 58 14.44 -1.10 3.10
C PRO A 58 15.05 -1.73 1.85
N LYS A 59 15.20 -3.06 1.82
CA LYS A 59 15.78 -3.76 0.67
C LYS A 59 14.94 -4.94 0.21
N LEU A 60 14.63 -4.95 -1.09
CA LEU A 60 13.92 -6.00 -1.81
C LEU A 60 14.88 -6.78 -2.71
N ALA A 61 15.01 -8.09 -2.50
CA ALA A 61 15.65 -9.00 -3.44
C ALA A 61 14.61 -9.57 -4.43
N ILE A 62 14.90 -9.49 -5.73
CA ILE A 62 14.01 -9.98 -6.80
C ILE A 62 14.71 -11.11 -7.52
N ILE A 63 14.11 -12.30 -7.53
CA ILE A 63 14.61 -13.46 -8.28
C ILE A 63 13.82 -13.54 -9.60
N LEU A 64 14.53 -13.48 -10.72
CA LEU A 64 14.01 -13.62 -12.07
C LEU A 64 14.71 -14.81 -12.75
N VAL A 65 13.94 -15.74 -13.32
CA VAL A 65 14.46 -16.87 -14.08
C VAL A 65 13.97 -16.80 -15.52
N GLY A 66 14.92 -16.82 -16.47
CA GLY A 66 14.64 -16.73 -17.90
C GLY A 66 14.50 -15.29 -18.40
N ASN A 67 14.22 -15.17 -19.70
CA ASN A 67 14.26 -13.90 -20.44
C ASN A 67 12.88 -13.48 -20.99
N ALA A 68 11.79 -13.90 -20.37
CA ALA A 68 10.45 -13.49 -20.80
C ALA A 68 10.31 -11.96 -20.74
N ALA A 69 10.03 -11.35 -21.88
CA ALA A 69 9.99 -9.88 -22.04
C ALA A 69 9.02 -9.21 -21.06
N ASP A 70 7.87 -9.84 -20.78
CA ASP A 70 6.90 -9.35 -19.82
C ASP A 70 7.47 -9.34 -18.40
N SER A 71 8.13 -10.45 -18.00
CA SER A 71 8.75 -10.57 -16.68
C SER A 71 9.83 -9.51 -16.47
N ILE A 72 10.68 -9.27 -17.46
CA ILE A 72 11.71 -8.22 -17.44
C ILE A 72 11.07 -6.83 -17.33
N SER A 73 10.01 -6.58 -18.09
CA SER A 73 9.26 -5.31 -18.03
C SER A 73 8.65 -5.08 -16.66
N TYR A 74 7.99 -6.09 -16.08
CA TYR A 74 7.40 -6.01 -14.73
C TYR A 74 8.46 -5.77 -13.64
N VAL A 75 9.59 -6.48 -13.69
CA VAL A 75 10.71 -6.24 -12.77
C VAL A 75 11.20 -4.80 -12.88
N SER A 76 11.38 -4.29 -14.10
CA SER A 76 11.80 -2.90 -14.33
C SER A 76 10.83 -1.87 -13.75
N VAL A 77 9.52 -2.13 -13.83
CA VAL A 77 8.48 -1.27 -13.21
C VAL A 77 8.60 -1.30 -11.69
N LYS A 78 8.77 -2.49 -11.08
CA LYS A 78 8.94 -2.67 -9.64
C LYS A 78 10.20 -1.96 -9.13
N GLN A 79 11.34 -2.12 -9.80
CA GLN A 79 12.59 -1.45 -9.45
C GLN A 79 12.47 0.08 -9.53
N ARG A 80 11.81 0.61 -10.56
CA ARG A 80 11.54 2.06 -10.65
C ARG A 80 10.66 2.55 -9.50
N ALA A 81 9.66 1.76 -9.09
CA ALA A 81 8.82 2.10 -7.95
C ALA A 81 9.62 2.09 -6.63
N CYS A 82 10.46 1.08 -6.41
CA CYS A 82 11.40 1.03 -5.27
C CYS A 82 12.25 2.31 -5.21
N LYS A 83 12.94 2.65 -6.30
CA LYS A 83 13.81 3.83 -6.36
C LYS A 83 13.09 5.14 -6.03
N ARG A 84 11.82 5.28 -6.44
CA ARG A 84 11.03 6.50 -6.18
C ARG A 84 10.77 6.77 -4.69
N VAL A 85 10.72 5.74 -3.89
CA VAL A 85 10.36 5.83 -2.46
C VAL A 85 11.54 5.61 -1.51
N GLY A 86 12.75 5.31 -2.03
CA GLY A 86 13.93 5.06 -1.22
C GLY A 86 14.03 3.61 -0.74
N VAL A 87 13.46 2.65 -1.47
CA VAL A 87 13.66 1.21 -1.29
C VAL A 87 14.79 0.75 -2.21
N GLN A 88 15.79 0.08 -1.66
CA GLN A 88 16.83 -0.59 -2.45
C GLN A 88 16.24 -1.84 -3.12
N SER A 89 16.65 -2.13 -4.35
CA SER A 89 16.24 -3.36 -5.04
C SER A 89 17.44 -4.03 -5.68
N GLU A 90 17.59 -5.33 -5.39
CA GLU A 90 18.61 -6.19 -5.93
C GLU A 90 17.97 -7.22 -6.87
N LEU A 91 18.45 -7.31 -8.12
CA LEU A 91 17.96 -8.28 -9.09
C LEU A 91 18.94 -9.44 -9.21
N ILE A 92 18.47 -10.64 -8.89
CA ILE A 92 19.15 -11.90 -9.14
C ILE A 92 18.52 -12.52 -10.38
N HIS A 93 19.22 -12.40 -11.51
CA HIS A 93 18.74 -12.87 -12.81
C HIS A 93 19.43 -14.17 -13.20
N LEU A 94 18.66 -15.24 -13.31
CA LEU A 94 19.13 -16.57 -13.66
C LEU A 94 18.75 -16.95 -15.08
N PRO A 95 19.53 -17.77 -15.77
CA PRO A 95 19.21 -18.27 -17.10
C PRO A 95 17.96 -19.17 -17.05
N GLU A 96 17.28 -19.30 -18.18
CA GLU A 96 16.10 -20.17 -18.30
C GLU A 96 16.37 -21.65 -17.99
N THR A 97 17.64 -22.06 -18.16
CA THR A 97 18.15 -23.41 -17.87
C THR A 97 18.41 -23.66 -16.39
N ALA A 98 18.24 -22.66 -15.53
CA ALA A 98 18.46 -22.81 -14.10
C ALA A 98 17.60 -23.95 -13.52
N THR A 99 18.17 -24.69 -12.61
CA THR A 99 17.51 -25.80 -11.92
C THR A 99 16.73 -25.30 -10.70
N GLN A 100 15.73 -26.06 -10.28
CA GLN A 100 15.01 -25.77 -9.06
C GLN A 100 15.93 -25.72 -7.84
N LYS A 101 16.96 -26.56 -7.78
CA LYS A 101 17.93 -26.59 -6.68
C LYS A 101 18.73 -25.30 -6.58
N GLU A 102 19.18 -24.75 -7.71
CA GLU A 102 19.91 -23.47 -7.73
C GLU A 102 19.04 -22.31 -7.23
N VAL A 103 17.76 -22.28 -7.65
CA VAL A 103 16.83 -21.24 -7.19
C VAL A 103 16.55 -21.36 -5.69
N ILE A 104 16.40 -22.57 -5.18
CA ILE A 104 16.22 -22.83 -3.74
C ILE A 104 17.46 -22.38 -2.96
N GLN A 105 18.66 -22.69 -3.42
CA GLN A 105 19.89 -22.26 -2.77
C GLN A 105 19.99 -20.75 -2.65
N ILE A 106 19.61 -20.02 -3.69
CA ILE A 106 19.57 -18.54 -3.67
C ILE A 106 18.54 -18.05 -2.62
N VAL A 107 17.36 -18.65 -2.55
CA VAL A 107 16.36 -18.31 -1.55
C VAL A 107 16.91 -18.53 -0.13
N GLU A 108 17.55 -19.67 0.12
CA GLU A 108 18.16 -20.00 1.42
C GLU A 108 19.25 -18.99 1.80
N ASP A 109 20.07 -18.57 0.85
CA ASP A 109 21.12 -17.58 1.08
C ASP A 109 20.51 -16.19 1.36
N LEU A 110 19.48 -15.78 0.64
CA LEU A 110 18.74 -14.54 0.89
C LEU A 110 18.00 -14.55 2.24
N ASN A 111 17.49 -15.71 2.67
CA ASN A 111 16.86 -15.85 3.98
C ASN A 111 17.83 -15.52 5.13
N LYS A 112 19.13 -15.88 4.99
CA LYS A 112 20.17 -15.64 6.00
C LYS A 112 20.67 -14.20 6.02
N ARG A 113 20.44 -13.44 4.96
CA ARG A 113 20.95 -12.06 4.83
C ARG A 113 20.14 -11.09 5.65
N GLU A 114 20.76 -10.44 6.63
CA GLU A 114 20.14 -9.42 7.49
C GLU A 114 19.88 -8.09 6.75
N ASP A 115 20.63 -7.84 5.67
CA ASP A 115 20.44 -6.64 4.84
C ASP A 115 19.26 -6.75 3.85
N VAL A 116 18.60 -7.92 3.75
CA VAL A 116 17.45 -8.18 2.88
C VAL A 116 16.18 -8.29 3.73
N ASP A 117 15.24 -7.37 3.53
CA ASP A 117 13.96 -7.36 4.26
C ASP A 117 12.89 -8.20 3.58
N SER A 118 12.96 -8.31 2.25
CA SER A 118 11.91 -8.92 1.45
C SER A 118 12.49 -9.69 0.26
N ILE A 119 11.87 -10.81 -0.09
CA ILE A 119 12.21 -11.64 -1.24
C ILE A 119 11.00 -11.76 -2.14
N LEU A 120 11.18 -11.43 -3.42
CA LEU A 120 10.19 -11.56 -4.48
C LEU A 120 10.66 -12.58 -5.50
N THR A 121 9.82 -13.57 -5.80
CA THR A 121 10.03 -14.46 -6.95
C THR A 121 9.17 -13.98 -8.11
N GLN A 122 9.80 -13.49 -9.19
CA GLN A 122 9.05 -13.06 -10.37
C GLN A 122 8.51 -14.25 -11.15
N LEU A 123 7.22 -14.44 -11.10
CA LEU A 123 6.51 -15.49 -11.85
C LEU A 123 6.16 -15.01 -13.29
N PRO A 124 5.99 -15.96 -14.24
CA PRO A 124 6.11 -17.42 -14.09
C PRO A 124 7.57 -17.90 -14.11
N PHE A 125 7.80 -19.05 -13.49
CA PHE A 125 9.04 -19.79 -13.66
C PHE A 125 9.00 -20.71 -14.89
N PRO A 126 10.16 -21.12 -15.47
CA PRO A 126 10.26 -22.19 -16.43
C PRO A 126 9.67 -23.50 -15.88
N ALA A 127 9.21 -24.39 -16.78
CA ALA A 127 8.42 -25.58 -16.43
C ALA A 127 9.12 -26.55 -15.46
N GLN A 128 10.47 -26.60 -15.48
CA GLN A 128 11.27 -27.45 -14.58
C GLN A 128 11.32 -26.95 -13.13
N ILE A 129 10.80 -25.74 -12.84
CA ILE A 129 10.83 -25.15 -11.50
C ILE A 129 9.41 -25.07 -10.94
N SER A 130 9.18 -25.78 -9.84
CA SER A 130 7.91 -25.70 -9.12
C SER A 130 7.81 -24.43 -8.29
N LYS A 131 6.97 -23.49 -8.73
CA LYS A 131 6.72 -22.23 -7.99
C LYS A 131 6.33 -22.49 -6.53
N THR A 132 5.52 -23.49 -6.27
CA THR A 132 5.03 -23.82 -4.93
C THR A 132 6.17 -24.26 -4.01
N ILE A 133 7.11 -25.05 -4.53
CA ILE A 133 8.26 -25.50 -3.73
C ILE A 133 9.15 -24.31 -3.41
N VAL A 134 9.50 -23.50 -4.41
CA VAL A 134 10.40 -22.35 -4.23
C VAL A 134 9.80 -21.31 -3.27
N ILE A 135 8.53 -20.93 -3.46
CA ILE A 135 7.87 -19.92 -2.60
C ILE A 135 7.83 -20.39 -1.15
N ASN A 136 7.60 -21.68 -0.90
CA ASN A 136 7.56 -22.21 0.47
C ASN A 136 8.94 -22.29 1.16
N GLN A 137 10.03 -22.04 0.46
CA GLN A 137 11.38 -21.92 1.05
C GLN A 137 11.70 -20.50 1.51
N ILE A 138 10.94 -19.50 1.08
CA ILE A 138 11.12 -18.13 1.55
C ILE A 138 10.75 -18.06 3.03
N GLU A 139 11.58 -17.42 3.86
CA GLU A 139 11.21 -17.15 5.25
C GLU A 139 9.90 -16.32 5.32
N PRO A 140 8.92 -16.72 6.13
CA PRO A 140 7.65 -16.01 6.22
C PRO A 140 7.76 -14.52 6.49
N SER A 141 8.77 -14.09 7.23
CA SER A 141 9.07 -12.69 7.51
C SER A 141 9.56 -11.91 6.29
N LYS A 142 10.00 -12.62 5.24
CA LYS A 142 10.55 -12.05 3.99
C LYS A 142 9.68 -12.31 2.76
N ASP A 143 8.60 -13.12 2.87
CA ASP A 143 7.66 -13.36 1.76
C ASP A 143 6.82 -12.10 1.49
N VAL A 144 7.24 -11.31 0.50
CA VAL A 144 6.60 -10.03 0.20
C VAL A 144 5.28 -10.16 -0.55
N ASP A 145 5.12 -11.25 -1.30
CA ASP A 145 3.89 -11.53 -2.07
C ASP A 145 2.81 -12.25 -1.24
N GLY A 146 3.17 -12.78 -0.05
CA GLY A 146 2.24 -13.48 0.83
C GLY A 146 1.64 -14.74 0.19
N LEU A 147 2.41 -15.46 -0.61
CA LEU A 147 1.93 -16.59 -1.42
C LEU A 147 2.16 -17.96 -0.81
N GLN A 148 2.78 -18.04 0.36
CA GLN A 148 3.01 -19.31 1.03
C GLN A 148 1.69 -19.99 1.42
N ARG A 149 1.63 -21.31 1.31
CA ARG A 149 0.42 -22.10 1.62
C ARG A 149 -0.07 -21.94 3.05
N CYS A 150 0.83 -21.85 4.02
CA CYS A 150 0.47 -21.67 5.43
C CYS A 150 -0.27 -20.36 5.68
N PHE A 151 -0.11 -19.37 4.81
CA PHE A 151 -0.82 -18.09 4.88
C PHE A 151 -2.26 -18.19 4.46
N LEU A 152 -2.52 -18.82 3.33
CA LEU A 152 -3.88 -18.92 2.78
C LEU A 152 -4.82 -19.62 3.77
N THR A 153 -4.33 -20.63 4.49
CA THR A 153 -5.14 -21.37 5.48
C THR A 153 -5.33 -20.59 6.79
N LYS A 154 -4.32 -19.84 7.25
CA LYS A 154 -4.42 -19.11 8.52
C LYS A 154 -5.16 -17.77 8.37
N GLN A 155 -4.97 -17.05 7.26
CA GLN A 155 -5.69 -15.80 6.99
C GLN A 155 -7.19 -16.02 6.74
N LEU A 156 -7.57 -17.19 6.24
CA LEU A 156 -8.96 -17.53 5.96
C LEU A 156 -9.79 -17.79 7.20
N ILE A 157 -9.17 -18.17 8.32
CA ILE A 157 -9.85 -18.69 9.51
C ILE A 157 -9.70 -17.75 10.71
N TRP A 158 -8.62 -16.98 10.78
CA TRP A 158 -8.28 -16.15 11.94
C TRP A 158 -7.84 -14.77 11.48
N ASP A 159 -8.46 -13.75 12.01
CA ASP A 159 -8.31 -12.31 11.71
C ASP A 159 -6.89 -11.74 12.04
N ASP A 160 -5.84 -12.54 11.91
CA ASP A 160 -4.45 -12.14 12.18
C ASP A 160 -3.82 -11.46 10.96
N HIS A 161 -4.48 -10.39 10.48
CA HIS A 161 -3.96 -9.57 9.38
C HIS A 161 -2.74 -8.74 9.78
N ASN A 162 -2.43 -8.68 11.08
CA ASN A 162 -1.45 -7.72 11.60
C ASN A 162 0.00 -8.14 11.42
N ASN A 163 0.29 -9.42 11.12
CA ASN A 163 1.67 -9.91 11.23
C ASN A 163 2.33 -10.37 9.91
N ARG A 164 1.65 -10.31 8.76
CA ARG A 164 2.21 -10.86 7.51
C ARG A 164 1.71 -10.10 6.27
N ALA A 165 2.47 -10.19 5.15
CA ALA A 165 2.07 -9.58 3.90
C ALA A 165 0.82 -10.26 3.30
N LEU A 166 -0.20 -9.49 2.94
CA LEU A 166 -1.29 -9.97 2.09
C LEU A 166 -0.80 -10.10 0.65
N PRO A 167 -1.33 -11.06 -0.13
CA PRO A 167 -1.03 -11.13 -1.56
C PRO A 167 -1.30 -9.80 -2.25
N CYS A 168 -0.31 -9.30 -3.01
CA CYS A 168 -0.30 -7.93 -3.51
C CYS A 168 -1.51 -7.59 -4.38
N THR A 169 -1.96 -8.49 -5.26
CA THR A 169 -3.11 -8.23 -6.14
C THR A 169 -4.44 -8.27 -5.39
N PRO A 170 -4.74 -9.24 -4.53
CA PRO A 170 -5.87 -9.18 -3.59
C PRO A 170 -5.90 -7.89 -2.78
N GLN A 171 -4.78 -7.51 -2.19
CA GLN A 171 -4.66 -6.26 -1.42
C GLN A 171 -4.98 -5.02 -2.27
N SER A 172 -4.61 -5.03 -3.55
CA SER A 172 -4.93 -3.93 -4.48
C SER A 172 -6.42 -3.81 -4.74
N CYS A 173 -7.10 -4.94 -4.94
CA CYS A 173 -8.55 -4.95 -5.14
C CYS A 173 -9.27 -4.40 -3.90
N LEU A 174 -8.85 -4.85 -2.70
CA LEU A 174 -9.39 -4.34 -1.44
C LEU A 174 -9.13 -2.83 -1.28
N HIS A 175 -7.89 -2.39 -1.55
CA HIS A 175 -7.53 -0.97 -1.46
C HIS A 175 -8.32 -0.09 -2.43
N ILE A 176 -8.63 -0.57 -3.63
CA ILE A 176 -9.50 0.13 -4.59
C ILE A 176 -10.93 0.24 -4.02
N LEU A 177 -11.49 -0.85 -3.50
CA LEU A 177 -12.82 -0.84 -2.87
C LEU A 177 -12.86 0.13 -1.69
N ASP A 178 -11.89 0.05 -0.79
CA ASP A 178 -11.80 0.91 0.40
C ASP A 178 -11.61 2.40 0.01
N THR A 179 -10.80 2.70 -1.02
CA THR A 179 -10.59 4.07 -1.52
C THR A 179 -11.88 4.70 -2.04
N HIS A 180 -12.76 3.89 -2.62
CA HIS A 180 -14.07 4.35 -3.12
C HIS A 180 -15.19 4.13 -2.11
N GLN A 181 -14.86 3.83 -0.84
CA GLN A 181 -15.80 3.66 0.27
C GLN A 181 -16.89 2.60 0.00
N ILE A 182 -16.51 1.52 -0.69
CA ILE A 182 -17.41 0.43 -1.03
C ILE A 182 -17.43 -0.56 0.13
N ASP A 183 -18.53 -0.58 0.87
CA ASP A 183 -18.80 -1.61 1.87
C ASP A 183 -19.23 -2.90 1.16
N VAL A 184 -18.50 -3.99 1.43
CA VAL A 184 -18.75 -5.31 0.87
C VAL A 184 -19.68 -6.16 1.74
N LYS A 185 -19.98 -5.73 2.95
CA LYS A 185 -20.81 -6.48 3.90
C LYS A 185 -22.22 -6.73 3.34
N GLY A 186 -22.60 -7.99 3.28
CA GLY A 186 -23.90 -8.44 2.74
C GLY A 186 -24.02 -8.35 1.22
N LYS A 187 -22.99 -7.92 0.49
CA LYS A 187 -22.98 -7.83 -0.98
C LYS A 187 -22.73 -9.19 -1.63
N GLN A 188 -23.42 -9.44 -2.75
CA GLN A 188 -23.17 -10.58 -3.62
C GLN A 188 -21.91 -10.33 -4.44
N VAL A 189 -20.81 -10.97 -4.07
CA VAL A 189 -19.54 -10.87 -4.77
C VAL A 189 -19.32 -12.10 -5.62
N VAL A 190 -19.17 -11.91 -6.93
CA VAL A 190 -18.83 -12.99 -7.84
C VAL A 190 -17.35 -12.89 -8.22
N MET A 191 -16.61 -13.97 -7.91
CA MET A 191 -15.20 -14.13 -8.24
C MET A 191 -15.06 -15.03 -9.45
N LEU A 192 -14.63 -14.50 -10.59
CA LEU A 192 -14.26 -15.31 -11.74
C LEU A 192 -12.78 -15.66 -11.68
N GLY A 193 -12.50 -16.96 -11.57
CA GLY A 193 -11.17 -17.50 -11.35
C GLY A 193 -10.88 -17.74 -9.85
N LYS A 194 -10.54 -19.00 -9.54
CA LYS A 194 -10.21 -19.48 -8.19
C LYS A 194 -8.71 -19.79 -8.01
N GLY A 195 -7.87 -19.09 -8.76
CA GLY A 195 -6.42 -19.22 -8.67
C GLY A 195 -5.85 -18.81 -7.32
N LEU A 196 -4.74 -19.45 -6.92
CA LEU A 196 -4.09 -19.19 -5.62
C LEU A 196 -3.43 -17.80 -5.53
N LEU A 197 -3.17 -17.13 -6.65
CA LEU A 197 -2.55 -15.80 -6.66
C LEU A 197 -3.54 -14.68 -6.36
N VAL A 198 -4.80 -14.85 -6.76
CA VAL A 198 -5.80 -13.77 -6.66
C VAL A 198 -7.14 -14.29 -6.14
N GLY A 199 -7.80 -15.16 -6.88
CA GLY A 199 -9.20 -15.49 -6.65
C GLY A 199 -9.45 -16.10 -5.28
N SER A 200 -8.73 -17.17 -4.92
CA SER A 200 -8.92 -17.84 -3.63
C SER A 200 -8.59 -16.93 -2.44
N PRO A 201 -7.45 -16.23 -2.39
CA PRO A 201 -7.16 -15.35 -1.26
C PRO A 201 -8.10 -14.15 -1.18
N LEU A 202 -8.44 -13.52 -2.29
CA LEU A 202 -9.36 -12.37 -2.26
C LEU A 202 -10.77 -12.79 -1.85
N GLY A 203 -11.28 -13.89 -2.40
CA GLY A 203 -12.60 -14.40 -2.05
C GLY A 203 -12.73 -14.70 -0.56
N ALA A 204 -11.71 -15.25 0.03
CA ALA A 204 -11.69 -15.55 1.45
C ALA A 204 -11.63 -14.29 2.34
N ILE A 205 -10.81 -13.30 1.97
CA ILE A 205 -10.78 -12.03 2.70
C ILE A 205 -12.14 -11.32 2.60
N LEU A 206 -12.79 -11.35 1.42
CA LEU A 206 -14.12 -10.75 1.25
C LEU A 206 -15.18 -11.47 2.08
N LEU A 207 -15.12 -12.81 2.20
CA LEU A 207 -15.95 -13.57 3.14
C LEU A 207 -15.74 -13.10 4.59
N GLY A 208 -14.48 -12.94 5.02
CA GLY A 208 -14.14 -12.40 6.33
C GLY A 208 -14.66 -10.98 6.58
N ARG A 209 -14.79 -10.18 5.51
CA ARG A 209 -15.41 -8.84 5.56
C ARG A 209 -16.95 -8.89 5.49
N GLY A 210 -17.56 -10.07 5.54
CA GLY A 210 -19.01 -10.24 5.58
C GLY A 210 -19.70 -10.21 4.21
N ALA A 211 -18.97 -10.35 3.11
CA ALA A 211 -19.54 -10.51 1.77
C ALA A 211 -20.11 -11.93 1.58
N ILE A 212 -21.07 -12.07 0.67
CA ILE A 212 -21.55 -13.36 0.17
C ILE A 212 -20.78 -13.65 -1.12
N VAL A 213 -19.86 -14.62 -1.10
CA VAL A 213 -18.91 -14.86 -2.19
C VAL A 213 -19.25 -16.11 -2.98
N SER A 214 -19.44 -15.95 -4.29
CA SER A 214 -19.58 -17.05 -5.25
C SER A 214 -18.30 -17.20 -6.07
N MET A 215 -17.63 -18.36 -5.94
CA MET A 215 -16.39 -18.66 -6.66
C MET A 215 -16.69 -19.42 -7.94
N CYS A 216 -16.40 -18.82 -9.09
CA CYS A 216 -16.66 -19.38 -10.42
C CYS A 216 -15.38 -19.77 -11.14
N ASP A 217 -15.47 -20.83 -11.93
CA ASP A 217 -14.42 -21.30 -12.84
C ASP A 217 -15.00 -21.56 -14.24
N LYS A 218 -14.17 -22.12 -15.15
CA LYS A 218 -14.55 -22.44 -16.52
C LYS A 218 -15.70 -23.45 -16.67
N LYS A 219 -16.13 -24.09 -15.56
CA LYS A 219 -17.27 -25.03 -15.53
C LYS A 219 -18.54 -24.36 -15.04
N SER A 220 -18.46 -23.15 -14.52
CA SER A 220 -19.59 -22.40 -13.97
C SER A 220 -20.42 -21.78 -15.09
N ASP A 221 -21.74 -21.76 -14.91
CA ASP A 221 -22.64 -21.04 -15.80
C ASP A 221 -22.60 -19.54 -15.44
N LEU A 222 -21.94 -18.75 -16.28
CA LEU A 222 -21.78 -17.32 -16.06
C LEU A 222 -23.09 -16.55 -16.21
N SER A 223 -24.05 -17.05 -16.97
CA SER A 223 -25.35 -16.39 -17.17
C SER A 223 -26.16 -16.37 -15.86
N ILE A 224 -26.01 -17.41 -15.07
CA ILE A 224 -26.63 -17.53 -13.73
C ILE A 224 -25.80 -16.76 -12.69
N ALA A 225 -24.47 -16.95 -12.70
CA ALA A 225 -23.61 -16.42 -11.65
C ALA A 225 -23.55 -14.89 -11.64
N LEU A 226 -23.55 -14.25 -12.81
CA LEU A 226 -23.31 -12.81 -12.96
C LEU A 226 -24.59 -11.96 -12.79
N LYS A 227 -25.77 -12.57 -12.97
CA LYS A 227 -27.05 -11.86 -13.07
C LYS A 227 -27.33 -10.94 -11.89
N ASP A 228 -27.02 -11.41 -10.68
CA ASP A 228 -27.36 -10.71 -9.42
C ASP A 228 -26.11 -10.18 -8.69
N ALA A 229 -24.95 -10.20 -9.35
CA ALA A 229 -23.71 -9.73 -8.75
C ALA A 229 -23.74 -8.25 -8.39
N ASP A 230 -23.51 -7.89 -7.13
CA ASP A 230 -23.27 -6.50 -6.70
C ASP A 230 -21.85 -6.07 -7.06
N ILE A 231 -20.89 -6.98 -6.89
CA ILE A 231 -19.49 -6.79 -7.17
C ILE A 231 -19.00 -7.98 -7.99
N LEU A 232 -18.38 -7.71 -9.11
CA LEU A 232 -17.69 -8.68 -9.94
C LEU A 232 -16.19 -8.47 -9.81
N VAL A 233 -15.43 -9.52 -9.51
CA VAL A 233 -13.97 -9.55 -9.64
C VAL A 233 -13.59 -10.60 -10.66
N SER A 234 -12.93 -10.23 -11.75
CA SER A 234 -12.47 -11.17 -12.77
C SER A 234 -10.95 -11.31 -12.76
N ALA A 235 -10.46 -12.54 -12.61
CA ALA A 235 -9.06 -12.92 -12.55
C ALA A 235 -8.83 -14.27 -13.27
N THR A 236 -9.31 -14.37 -14.50
CA THR A 236 -9.30 -15.60 -15.30
C THR A 236 -8.17 -15.66 -16.31
N GLY A 237 -7.70 -14.50 -16.79
CA GLY A 237 -6.80 -14.37 -17.93
C GLY A 237 -7.47 -14.73 -19.28
N VAL A 238 -8.81 -14.67 -19.35
CA VAL A 238 -9.57 -14.91 -20.57
C VAL A 238 -10.12 -13.58 -21.06
N ARG A 239 -9.62 -13.14 -22.20
CA ARG A 239 -9.93 -11.83 -22.79
C ARG A 239 -11.41 -11.64 -23.05
N LYS A 240 -11.96 -10.48 -22.63
CA LYS A 240 -13.34 -10.06 -22.92
C LYS A 240 -14.39 -11.15 -22.62
N LEU A 241 -14.13 -11.96 -21.59
CA LEU A 241 -15.01 -13.03 -21.15
C LEU A 241 -16.36 -12.50 -20.67
N VAL A 242 -16.34 -11.35 -19.99
CA VAL A 242 -17.53 -10.74 -19.40
C VAL A 242 -18.02 -9.61 -20.29
N LYS A 243 -19.32 -9.67 -20.62
CA LYS A 243 -20.03 -8.67 -21.41
C LYS A 243 -21.12 -7.96 -20.61
N GLY A 244 -21.44 -6.75 -20.99
CA GLY A 244 -22.43 -5.92 -20.28
C GLY A 244 -23.83 -6.53 -20.18
N GLU A 245 -24.25 -7.33 -21.17
CA GLU A 245 -25.56 -7.99 -21.16
C GLU A 245 -25.73 -9.02 -20.03
N GLN A 246 -24.62 -9.57 -19.52
CA GLN A 246 -24.59 -10.54 -18.44
C GLN A 246 -24.73 -9.91 -17.06
N LEU A 247 -24.65 -8.58 -16.97
CA LEU A 247 -24.53 -7.86 -15.71
C LEU A 247 -25.78 -7.01 -15.41
N LYS A 248 -26.14 -6.90 -14.14
CA LYS A 248 -27.15 -5.94 -13.71
C LYS A 248 -26.64 -4.51 -13.75
N LYS A 249 -27.56 -3.55 -13.82
CA LYS A 249 -27.22 -2.13 -13.71
C LYS A 249 -26.71 -1.80 -12.29
N GLY A 250 -25.67 -0.97 -12.23
CA GLY A 250 -25.07 -0.54 -10.97
C GLY A 250 -24.02 -1.49 -10.39
N VAL A 251 -23.65 -2.56 -11.10
CA VAL A 251 -22.59 -3.48 -10.69
C VAL A 251 -21.24 -2.77 -10.55
N ILE A 252 -20.46 -3.19 -9.56
CA ILE A 252 -19.05 -2.78 -9.38
C ILE A 252 -18.17 -3.84 -10.02
N VAL A 253 -17.24 -3.43 -10.89
CA VAL A 253 -16.41 -4.37 -11.66
C VAL A 253 -14.93 -4.11 -11.39
N ILE A 254 -14.24 -5.11 -10.85
CA ILE A 254 -12.80 -5.14 -10.64
C ILE A 254 -12.20 -6.13 -11.64
N ASP A 255 -11.67 -5.62 -12.73
CA ASP A 255 -10.97 -6.43 -13.74
C ASP A 255 -9.49 -6.54 -13.39
N VAL A 256 -9.07 -7.75 -13.02
CA VAL A 256 -7.68 -8.12 -12.72
C VAL A 256 -7.01 -8.77 -13.94
N GLY A 257 -7.78 -9.09 -14.98
CA GLY A 257 -7.30 -9.73 -16.18
C GLY A 257 -6.17 -8.95 -16.82
N CYS A 258 -5.18 -9.68 -17.34
CA CYS A 258 -4.05 -9.09 -18.04
C CYS A 258 -3.59 -10.06 -19.12
N SER A 259 -4.13 -9.89 -20.31
CA SER A 259 -3.85 -10.75 -21.46
C SER A 259 -3.14 -9.95 -22.57
N ARG A 260 -2.26 -10.63 -23.31
CA ARG A 260 -1.63 -10.02 -24.48
C ARG A 260 -2.68 -9.78 -25.59
N PRO A 261 -2.49 -8.73 -26.40
CA PRO A 261 -3.34 -8.49 -27.57
C PRO A 261 -3.17 -9.61 -28.60
N LEU A 262 -4.15 -9.76 -29.48
CA LEU A 262 -4.04 -10.66 -30.62
C LEU A 262 -3.08 -10.10 -31.68
N PRO A 263 -2.51 -10.93 -32.58
CA PRO A 263 -1.52 -10.49 -33.54
C PRO A 263 -1.93 -9.30 -34.43
N HIS A 264 -3.23 -9.12 -34.67
CA HIS A 264 -3.80 -8.03 -35.48
C HIS A 264 -4.22 -6.80 -34.65
N GLU A 265 -4.07 -6.83 -33.31
CA GLU A 265 -4.36 -5.70 -32.44
C GLU A 265 -3.08 -4.90 -32.14
N ASP A 266 -3.26 -3.73 -31.49
CA ASP A 266 -2.13 -2.93 -31.03
C ASP A 266 -1.34 -3.72 -29.97
N GLN A 267 -0.15 -4.17 -30.38
CA GLN A 267 0.74 -4.99 -29.54
C GLN A 267 1.28 -4.25 -28.32
N SER A 268 1.08 -2.94 -28.23
CA SER A 268 1.45 -2.12 -27.07
C SER A 268 0.42 -2.15 -25.95
N SER A 269 -0.79 -2.67 -26.20
CA SER A 269 -1.89 -2.67 -25.24
C SER A 269 -2.14 -4.07 -24.67
N ILE A 270 -2.35 -4.13 -23.34
CA ILE A 270 -2.88 -5.33 -22.66
C ILE A 270 -4.41 -5.25 -22.61
N VAL A 271 -5.07 -6.41 -22.56
CA VAL A 271 -6.53 -6.52 -22.58
C VAL A 271 -6.98 -7.25 -21.30
N GLY A 272 -8.05 -6.73 -20.70
CA GLY A 272 -8.67 -7.33 -19.52
C GLY A 272 -9.58 -8.52 -19.82
N ASP A 273 -10.12 -9.11 -18.76
CA ASP A 273 -11.13 -10.16 -18.85
C ASP A 273 -12.52 -9.61 -19.22
N VAL A 274 -12.71 -8.29 -19.09
CA VAL A 274 -13.99 -7.62 -19.24
C VAL A 274 -14.01 -6.84 -20.54
N GLU A 275 -15.13 -6.92 -21.29
CA GLU A 275 -15.39 -6.07 -22.45
C GLU A 275 -15.81 -4.69 -21.98
N LEU A 276 -14.83 -3.80 -21.83
CA LEU A 276 -15.02 -2.48 -21.21
C LEU A 276 -16.16 -1.69 -21.87
N GLU A 277 -16.26 -1.75 -23.19
CA GLU A 277 -17.18 -0.96 -24.00
C GLU A 277 -18.65 -1.25 -23.68
N SER A 278 -19.01 -2.51 -23.41
CA SER A 278 -20.37 -2.91 -23.06
C SER A 278 -20.64 -2.85 -21.56
N VAL A 279 -19.61 -3.20 -20.74
CA VAL A 279 -19.75 -3.27 -19.28
C VAL A 279 -19.84 -1.89 -18.65
N ILE A 280 -19.15 -0.89 -19.18
CA ILE A 280 -19.21 0.49 -18.67
C ILE A 280 -20.63 1.08 -18.70
N LEU A 281 -21.49 0.59 -19.60
CA LEU A 281 -22.89 1.01 -19.67
C LEU A 281 -23.76 0.46 -18.53
N LYS A 282 -23.25 -0.52 -17.81
CA LYS A 282 -23.94 -1.20 -16.67
C LYS A 282 -23.30 -0.90 -15.34
N ALA A 283 -22.00 -0.73 -15.32
CA ALA A 283 -21.24 -0.55 -14.07
C ALA A 283 -21.49 0.81 -13.42
N SER A 284 -21.47 0.83 -12.09
CA SER A 284 -21.34 2.06 -11.30
C SER A 284 -19.88 2.42 -11.07
N LEU A 285 -19.00 1.41 -11.01
CA LEU A 285 -17.56 1.56 -10.91
C LEU A 285 -16.89 0.44 -11.71
N ILE A 286 -15.81 0.76 -12.45
CA ILE A 286 -15.03 -0.22 -13.20
C ILE A 286 -13.54 0.13 -13.18
N THR A 287 -12.69 -0.89 -13.02
CA THR A 287 -11.25 -0.76 -13.21
C THR A 287 -10.88 -1.00 -14.67
N PRO A 288 -10.26 -0.04 -15.38
CA PRO A 288 -9.81 -0.23 -16.74
C PRO A 288 -8.56 -1.11 -16.82
N VAL A 289 -8.37 -1.81 -17.92
CA VAL A 289 -7.12 -2.50 -18.26
C VAL A 289 -6.60 -1.94 -19.58
N PRO A 290 -5.41 -1.31 -19.60
CA PRO A 290 -4.51 -1.02 -18.46
C PRO A 290 -4.94 0.18 -17.60
N GLY A 291 -4.31 0.31 -16.44
CA GLY A 291 -4.44 1.50 -15.59
C GLY A 291 -5.33 1.38 -14.35
N GLY A 292 -5.99 0.22 -14.17
CA GLY A 292 -6.77 -0.10 -12.98
C GLY A 292 -5.94 -0.79 -11.88
N VAL A 293 -6.11 -2.10 -11.72
CA VAL A 293 -5.51 -2.89 -10.64
C VAL A 293 -3.98 -2.96 -10.70
N GLY A 294 -3.39 -3.10 -11.90
CA GLY A 294 -1.95 -3.33 -12.08
C GLY A 294 -1.04 -2.30 -11.39
N PRO A 295 -1.21 -0.98 -11.62
CA PRO A 295 -0.42 0.05 -10.92
C PRO A 295 -0.53 -0.02 -9.40
N VAL A 296 -1.73 -0.31 -8.88
CA VAL A 296 -1.97 -0.44 -7.43
C VAL A 296 -1.25 -1.66 -6.87
N THR A 297 -1.19 -2.77 -7.63
CA THR A 297 -0.46 -3.99 -7.23
C THR A 297 1.02 -3.70 -6.97
N VAL A 298 1.66 -2.88 -7.81
CA VAL A 298 3.04 -2.48 -7.59
C VAL A 298 3.19 -1.65 -6.32
N SER A 299 2.27 -0.75 -6.03
CA SER A 299 2.34 0.05 -4.80
C SER A 299 2.08 -0.78 -3.53
N MET A 300 1.20 -1.78 -3.59
CA MET A 300 0.99 -2.71 -2.47
C MET A 300 2.24 -3.58 -2.21
N LEU A 301 2.92 -4.03 -3.27
CA LEU A 301 4.21 -4.71 -3.12
C LEU A 301 5.21 -3.85 -2.35
N ILE A 302 5.38 -2.60 -2.74
CA ILE A 302 6.32 -1.69 -2.08
C ILE A 302 5.90 -1.40 -0.63
N GLN A 303 4.61 -1.26 -0.38
CA GLN A 303 4.08 -1.13 0.97
C GLN A 303 4.39 -2.37 1.83
N ASN A 304 4.27 -3.59 1.27
CA ASN A 304 4.63 -4.82 1.95
C ASN A 304 6.12 -4.87 2.31
N VAL A 305 7.02 -4.44 1.39
CA VAL A 305 8.46 -4.32 1.67
C VAL A 305 8.73 -3.44 2.88
N VAL A 306 8.08 -2.27 2.93
CA VAL A 306 8.28 -1.33 4.03
C VAL A 306 7.69 -1.86 5.33
N ASN A 307 6.53 -2.51 5.27
CA ASN A 307 5.94 -3.16 6.44
C ASN A 307 6.86 -4.26 7.02
N GLN A 308 7.53 -5.04 6.16
CA GLN A 308 8.47 -6.07 6.60
C GLN A 308 9.74 -5.46 7.19
N TRP A 309 10.30 -4.44 6.53
CA TRP A 309 11.45 -3.69 7.05
C TRP A 309 11.18 -3.08 8.43
N GLU A 310 10.02 -2.47 8.66
CA GLU A 310 9.66 -1.93 9.97
C GLU A 310 9.54 -3.02 11.03
N ARG A 311 8.94 -4.16 10.70
CA ARG A 311 8.83 -5.29 11.63
C ARG A 311 10.21 -5.83 12.01
N ASN A 312 11.10 -6.00 11.02
CA ASN A 312 12.46 -6.49 11.23
C ASN A 312 13.30 -5.53 12.08
N ASN A 313 12.93 -4.24 12.11
CA ASN A 313 13.60 -3.20 12.88
C ASN A 313 12.74 -2.66 14.05
N SER A 314 11.67 -3.36 14.42
CA SER A 314 10.67 -2.87 15.38
C SER A 314 11.25 -2.51 16.75
N ALA A 315 12.22 -3.28 17.26
CA ALA A 315 12.88 -3.00 18.53
C ALA A 315 13.64 -1.66 18.50
N LEU A 316 14.39 -1.39 17.45
CA LEU A 316 15.13 -0.13 17.27
C LEU A 316 14.17 1.06 17.13
N ILE A 317 13.09 0.88 16.35
CA ILE A 317 12.09 1.92 16.13
C ILE A 317 11.34 2.24 17.44
N GLN A 318 10.97 1.24 18.24
CA GLN A 318 10.32 1.41 19.53
C GLN A 318 11.23 2.10 20.53
N GLN A 319 12.50 1.70 20.61
CA GLN A 319 13.47 2.32 21.50
C GLN A 319 13.61 3.83 21.17
N ALA A 320 13.80 4.20 19.93
CA ALA A 320 13.91 5.60 19.52
C ALA A 320 12.62 6.40 19.78
N GLN A 321 11.45 5.77 19.71
CA GLN A 321 10.18 6.41 20.07
C GLN A 321 10.09 6.70 21.58
N LEU A 322 10.55 5.79 22.42
CA LEU A 322 10.62 5.98 23.89
C LEU A 322 11.57 7.12 24.25
N GLU A 323 12.79 7.11 23.68
CA GLU A 323 13.79 8.16 23.91
C GLU A 323 13.25 9.55 23.50
N ALA A 324 12.62 9.68 22.34
CA ALA A 324 12.02 10.94 21.89
C ALA A 324 10.86 11.40 22.78
N THR A 325 10.09 10.47 23.34
CA THR A 325 9.01 10.77 24.28
C THR A 325 9.56 11.28 25.59
N ASP A 326 10.60 10.65 26.09
CA ASP A 326 11.27 11.05 27.35
C ASP A 326 11.93 12.42 27.22
N GLU A 327 12.60 12.72 26.12
CA GLU A 327 13.14 14.05 25.83
C GLU A 327 12.05 15.13 25.77
N THR A 328 10.94 14.82 25.11
CA THR A 328 9.79 15.75 25.02
C THR A 328 9.18 16.02 26.40
N ASN A 329 9.07 14.99 27.25
CA ASN A 329 8.55 15.12 28.60
C ASN A 329 9.50 15.93 29.48
N LYS A 330 10.81 15.69 29.34
CA LYS A 330 11.85 16.45 30.06
C LYS A 330 11.79 17.94 29.68
N GLN A 331 11.69 18.26 28.40
CA GLN A 331 11.54 19.64 27.94
C GLN A 331 10.28 20.32 28.46
N LYS A 332 9.15 19.59 28.49
CA LYS A 332 7.88 20.10 29.07
C LYS A 332 8.02 20.35 30.58
N GLN A 333 8.69 19.48 31.33
CA GLN A 333 8.94 19.65 32.76
C GLN A 333 9.84 20.85 33.03
N GLU A 334 10.93 21.00 32.28
CA GLU A 334 11.84 22.17 32.37
C GLU A 334 11.10 23.48 32.10
N LYS A 335 10.24 23.49 31.05
CA LYS A 335 9.41 24.66 30.74
C LYS A 335 8.40 24.97 31.84
N ALA A 336 7.77 23.95 32.42
CA ALA A 336 6.84 24.11 33.54
C ALA A 336 7.55 24.65 34.79
N GLN A 337 8.74 24.16 35.14
CA GLN A 337 9.54 24.66 36.25
C GLN A 337 9.95 26.13 36.05
N LYS A 338 10.39 26.49 34.83
CA LYS A 338 10.70 27.91 34.50
C LYS A 338 9.49 28.82 34.66
N ASN A 339 8.32 28.37 34.21
CA ASN A 339 7.08 29.14 34.36
C ASN A 339 6.66 29.28 35.84
N GLN A 340 6.82 28.24 36.64
CA GLN A 340 6.56 28.30 38.08
C GLN A 340 7.50 29.31 38.77
N GLN A 341 8.78 29.28 38.43
CA GLN A 341 9.76 30.23 39.00
C GLN A 341 9.42 31.69 38.57
N LEU A 342 9.07 31.89 37.31
CA LEU A 342 8.67 33.23 36.84
C LEU A 342 7.42 33.76 37.57
N ASN A 343 6.42 32.88 37.76
CA ASN A 343 5.22 33.25 38.53
C ASN A 343 5.52 33.56 40.01
N TYR A 344 6.45 32.86 40.61
CA TYR A 344 6.90 33.11 41.94
C TYR A 344 7.62 34.46 42.03
N ASP A 345 8.53 34.74 41.11
CA ASP A 345 9.27 36.00 41.03
C ASP A 345 8.32 37.22 40.81
N LEU A 346 7.30 37.08 39.92
CA LEU A 346 6.28 38.11 39.71
C LEU A 346 5.46 38.39 40.98
N LYS A 347 5.03 37.36 41.70
CA LYS A 347 4.32 37.54 42.99
C LYS A 347 5.19 38.24 44.03
N GLN A 348 6.49 37.99 44.07
CA GLN A 348 7.40 38.71 44.96
C GLN A 348 7.54 40.17 44.58
N ILE A 349 7.57 40.48 43.26
CA ILE A 349 7.58 41.87 42.78
C ILE A 349 6.31 42.61 43.18
N ASP A 350 5.14 41.99 43.03
CA ASP A 350 3.85 42.58 43.38
C ASP A 350 3.73 42.82 44.88
N GLN A 351 4.19 41.86 45.74
CA GLN A 351 4.25 42.03 47.19
C GLN A 351 5.17 43.18 47.65
N ILE A 352 6.31 43.38 46.96
CA ILE A 352 7.21 44.47 47.26
C ILE A 352 6.55 45.81 46.86
N LYS A 353 5.81 45.90 45.75
CA LYS A 353 5.08 47.09 45.30
C LYS A 353 3.90 47.45 46.22
N GLU A 354 3.16 46.44 46.72
CA GLU A 354 2.04 46.67 47.64
C GLU A 354 2.48 47.15 49.03
N ASN A 355 3.67 46.78 49.48
CA ASN A 355 4.17 47.10 50.83
C ASN A 355 4.99 48.41 50.89
N THR A 356 5.20 49.08 49.73
CA THR A 356 5.99 50.33 49.70
C THR A 356 5.31 51.37 48.78
N CYS A 357 5.03 52.57 49.33
CA CYS A 357 4.76 53.74 48.50
C CYS A 357 6.04 54.05 47.67
N GLU A 358 5.89 54.43 46.41
CA GLU A 358 6.99 54.56 45.42
C GLU A 358 8.18 55.48 45.85
N GLU A 359 8.05 56.25 46.94
CA GLU A 359 9.07 57.21 47.39
C GLU A 359 9.99 56.71 48.52
N ASP A 360 9.75 55.51 49.14
CA ASP A 360 10.48 55.05 50.35
C ASP A 360 11.13 53.69 50.23
N LEU A 361 11.56 53.25 49.07
CA LEU A 361 12.35 52.01 48.92
C LEU A 361 13.78 52.25 49.38
N GLY A 362 14.10 51.74 50.58
CA GLY A 362 15.48 51.74 51.08
C GLY A 362 16.41 50.92 50.19
N ASP A 363 17.72 51.34 50.15
CA ASP A 363 18.73 50.77 49.23
C ASP A 363 18.76 49.24 49.15
N GLN A 364 18.52 48.54 50.24
CA GLN A 364 18.48 47.03 50.29
C GLN A 364 17.27 46.45 49.57
N GLN A 365 16.12 47.09 49.55
CA GLN A 365 14.91 46.63 48.87
C GLN A 365 14.99 46.86 47.35
N GLN A 366 15.61 48.00 46.96
CA GLN A 366 15.89 48.34 45.56
C GLN A 366 16.86 47.34 44.91
N GLU A 367 17.92 46.92 45.63
CA GLU A 367 18.88 45.94 45.18
C GLU A 367 18.23 44.55 45.00
N LYS A 368 17.34 44.17 45.93
CA LYS A 368 16.59 42.89 45.85
C LYS A 368 15.62 42.87 44.67
N LEU A 369 14.91 43.95 44.43
CA LEU A 369 14.00 44.13 43.29
C LEU A 369 14.77 44.04 41.96
N ASN A 370 15.88 44.72 41.83
CA ASN A 370 16.73 44.71 40.65
C ASN A 370 17.30 43.32 40.35
N LYS A 371 17.68 42.55 41.35
CA LYS A 371 18.14 41.16 41.22
C LYS A 371 16.99 40.24 40.68
N ILE A 372 15.78 40.39 41.19
CA ILE A 372 14.62 39.58 40.76
C ILE A 372 14.26 39.96 39.29
N ILE A 373 14.25 41.24 38.96
CA ILE A 373 13.97 41.73 37.57
C ILE A 373 15.04 41.22 36.61
N GLN A 374 16.31 41.24 36.96
CA GLN A 374 17.37 40.72 36.09
C GLN A 374 17.25 39.21 35.87
N ASN A 375 16.89 38.43 36.90
CA ASN A 375 16.68 37.00 36.78
C ASN A 375 15.44 36.68 35.89
N SER A 376 14.35 37.43 36.10
CA SER A 376 13.12 37.29 35.24
C SER A 376 13.39 37.64 33.80
N LYS A 377 14.17 38.73 33.52
CA LYS A 377 14.59 39.10 32.14
C LYS A 377 15.47 38.00 31.50
N LYS A 378 16.39 37.38 32.24
CA LYS A 378 17.18 36.26 31.72
C LYS A 378 16.29 35.07 31.34
N ASN A 379 15.27 34.77 32.13
CA ASN A 379 14.34 33.67 31.85
C ASN A 379 13.40 33.92 30.65
N ILE A 380 13.09 35.21 30.34
CA ILE A 380 12.27 35.62 29.17
C ILE A 380 13.11 35.64 27.89
N LEU A 381 14.40 35.99 27.93
CA LEU A 381 15.29 36.04 26.75
C LEU A 381 15.75 34.69 26.23
N ILE A 382 15.42 33.57 26.93
CA ILE A 382 15.75 32.21 26.56
C ILE A 382 14.49 31.46 25.99
N GLN A 383 13.37 32.15 25.84
CA GLN A 383 12.19 31.65 25.11
C GLN A 383 12.26 32.05 23.64
#